data_f4cec50ee9dd4d288eae9070fe3e2f4e
#
_entry.id   f4cec50ee9dd4d288eae9070fe3e2f4e
#
_cell.length_a   1.000
_cell.length_b   1.000
_cell.length_c   1.000
_cell.angle_alpha   90.00
_cell.angle_beta   90.00
_cell.angle_gamma   90.00
#
_symmetry.space_group_name_H-M   'P 1'
#
loop_
_entity.id
_entity.type
_entity.pdbx_description
1 polymer ?
#
loop_
_entity_poly.entity_id
_entity_poly.type
_entity_poly.pdbx_seq_one_letter_code
_entity_poly.pdbx_strand_id
1 'polypeptide(L)'
;MTLLQQLEDGKTDLLHLFEATLVDEDGRPRTEHGQRPSELLVELAENGDSAYQKYHKLEDDIHIQTRYKRPADNKKGGISAATFYASDTLPALLFLEFVQMCSQDLPVAVCESCHRLFVPFSSRAKYCERVLEPETGTTCKDIAAKLAYAEELKANKA
;
A
#
# COMPACT_ATOMS: atom_id res chain seq x y z
N MET A 1 -28.10 -1.76 3.35
CA MET A 1 -26.69 -1.65 3.72
C MET A 1 -26.26 -0.22 3.43
N THR A 2 -25.74 0.51 4.40
CA THR A 2 -25.34 1.90 4.20
C THR A 2 -23.97 1.97 3.49
N LEU A 3 -23.68 3.10 2.80
CA LEU A 3 -22.39 3.31 2.11
C LEU A 3 -21.20 3.14 3.08
N LEU A 4 -21.35 3.59 4.32
CA LEU A 4 -20.34 3.43 5.37
C LEU A 4 -20.08 1.95 5.68
N GLN A 5 -21.11 1.13 5.75
CA GLN A 5 -20.99 -0.31 6.01
C GLN A 5 -20.28 -1.03 4.86
N GLN A 6 -20.54 -0.63 3.61
CA GLN A 6 -19.84 -1.16 2.44
C GLN A 6 -18.34 -0.78 2.43
N LEU A 7 -18.02 0.43 2.89
CA LEU A 7 -16.62 0.88 3.00
C LEU A 7 -15.86 0.15 4.12
N GLU A 8 -16.53 -0.12 5.26
CA GLU A 8 -15.94 -0.86 6.37
C GLU A 8 -15.70 -2.32 6.00
N ASP A 9 -16.69 -2.99 5.41
CA ASP A 9 -16.56 -4.38 4.94
C ASP A 9 -15.47 -4.48 3.85
N GLY A 10 -15.45 -3.54 2.91
CA GLY A 10 -14.43 -3.47 1.89
C GLY A 10 -13.02 -3.27 2.45
N LYS A 11 -12.87 -2.42 3.47
CA LYS A 11 -11.59 -2.21 4.14
C LYS A 11 -11.07 -3.49 4.81
N THR A 12 -11.96 -4.26 5.44
CA THR A 12 -11.60 -5.52 6.11
C THR A 12 -11.10 -6.56 5.10
N ASP A 13 -11.80 -6.73 3.99
CA ASP A 13 -11.41 -7.68 2.95
C ASP A 13 -10.08 -7.31 2.28
N LEU A 14 -9.88 -6.02 1.95
CA LEU A 14 -8.60 -5.55 1.40
C LEU A 14 -7.46 -5.74 2.40
N LEU A 15 -7.69 -5.43 3.67
CA LEU A 15 -6.67 -5.64 4.71
C LEU A 15 -6.30 -7.11 4.82
N HIS A 16 -7.29 -8.03 4.77
CA HIS A 16 -7.04 -9.46 4.73
C HIS A 16 -6.14 -9.86 3.55
N LEU A 17 -6.41 -9.35 2.34
CA LEU A 17 -5.56 -9.62 1.18
C LEU A 17 -4.13 -9.12 1.37
N PHE A 18 -3.95 -7.93 1.93
CA PHE A 18 -2.62 -7.38 2.25
C PHE A 18 -1.86 -8.24 3.27
N GLU A 19 -2.52 -8.66 4.34
CA GLU A 19 -1.94 -9.52 5.37
C GLU A 19 -1.60 -10.93 4.84
N ALA A 20 -2.44 -11.45 3.94
CA ALA A 20 -2.20 -12.76 3.34
C ALA A 20 -1.00 -12.77 2.36
N THR A 21 -0.71 -11.65 1.68
CA THR A 21 0.25 -11.62 0.56
C THR A 21 1.48 -10.76 0.78
N LEU A 22 1.36 -9.62 1.46
CA LEU A 22 2.41 -8.61 1.50
C LEU A 22 3.16 -8.55 2.83
N VAL A 23 2.47 -8.78 3.94
CA VAL A 23 3.06 -8.67 5.29
C VAL A 23 2.86 -9.96 6.09
N ASP A 24 3.78 -10.25 7.00
CA ASP A 24 3.66 -11.34 7.96
C ASP A 24 2.89 -10.91 9.23
N GLU A 25 2.79 -11.81 10.21
CA GLU A 25 2.11 -11.57 11.49
C GLU A 25 2.76 -10.45 12.31
N ASP A 26 4.07 -10.22 12.12
CA ASP A 26 4.84 -9.15 12.76
C ASP A 26 4.76 -7.82 12.00
N GLY A 27 4.05 -7.76 10.87
CA GLY A 27 3.94 -6.59 9.99
C GLY A 27 5.20 -6.33 9.14
N ARG A 28 6.07 -7.36 8.96
CA ARG A 28 7.27 -7.28 8.14
C ARG A 28 6.98 -7.73 6.70
N PRO A 29 7.78 -7.30 5.72
CA PRO A 29 7.61 -7.76 4.35
C PRO A 29 7.79 -9.28 4.25
N ARG A 30 6.83 -9.97 3.65
CA ARG A 30 6.96 -11.42 3.37
C ARG A 30 8.17 -11.74 2.49
N THR A 31 8.61 -10.80 1.67
CA THR A 31 9.83 -10.92 0.86
C THR A 31 11.11 -11.10 1.69
N GLU A 32 11.15 -10.65 2.95
CA GLU A 32 12.28 -10.90 3.87
C GLU A 32 12.42 -12.38 4.21
N HIS A 33 11.34 -13.14 4.16
CA HIS A 33 11.31 -14.58 4.41
C HIS A 33 11.40 -15.40 3.10
N GLY A 34 11.70 -14.75 1.98
CA GLY A 34 11.79 -15.40 0.66
C GLY A 34 10.42 -15.78 0.07
N GLN A 35 9.32 -15.29 0.64
CA GLN A 35 7.98 -15.47 0.08
C GLN A 35 7.71 -14.39 -0.94
N ARG A 36 7.20 -14.77 -2.10
CA ARG A 36 6.90 -13.84 -3.18
C ARG A 36 5.41 -13.47 -3.16
N PRO A 37 5.07 -12.18 -3.00
CA PRO A 37 3.69 -11.71 -3.06
C PRO A 37 2.93 -12.16 -4.31
N SER A 38 3.61 -12.24 -5.46
CA SER A 38 3.02 -12.74 -6.71
C SER A 38 2.59 -14.20 -6.61
N GLU A 39 3.37 -15.07 -5.97
CA GLU A 39 3.04 -16.49 -5.78
C GLU A 39 1.89 -16.66 -4.78
N LEU A 40 1.92 -15.92 -3.67
CA LEU A 40 0.85 -15.93 -2.68
C LEU A 40 -0.48 -15.40 -3.24
N LEU A 41 -0.45 -14.43 -4.13
CA LEU A 41 -1.65 -13.95 -4.82
C LEU A 41 -2.27 -15.05 -5.71
N VAL A 42 -1.44 -15.82 -6.42
CA VAL A 42 -1.90 -16.97 -7.21
C VAL A 42 -2.52 -18.03 -6.32
N GLU A 43 -1.91 -18.35 -5.18
CA GLU A 43 -2.47 -19.29 -4.21
C GLU A 43 -3.85 -18.86 -3.69
N LEU A 44 -4.06 -17.57 -3.39
CA LEU A 44 -5.37 -17.05 -3.00
C LEU A 44 -6.42 -17.24 -4.11
N ALA A 45 -6.02 -16.98 -5.36
CA ALA A 45 -6.89 -17.15 -6.52
C ALA A 45 -7.29 -18.62 -6.72
N GLU A 46 -6.32 -19.54 -6.65
CA GLU A 46 -6.53 -20.98 -6.84
C GLU A 46 -7.33 -21.63 -5.70
N ASN A 47 -7.11 -21.18 -4.48
CA ASN A 47 -7.84 -21.67 -3.30
C ASN A 47 -9.25 -21.08 -3.18
N GLY A 48 -9.65 -20.17 -4.07
CA GLY A 48 -10.97 -19.57 -4.07
C GLY A 48 -11.22 -18.66 -2.89
N ASP A 49 -10.20 -17.92 -2.42
CA ASP A 49 -10.34 -16.96 -1.32
C ASP A 49 -11.48 -15.98 -1.59
N SER A 50 -12.36 -15.81 -0.61
CA SER A 50 -13.62 -15.07 -0.79
C SER A 50 -13.38 -13.57 -1.01
N ALA A 51 -12.38 -12.99 -0.35
CA ALA A 51 -12.02 -11.59 -0.53
C ALA A 51 -11.42 -11.37 -1.92
N TYR A 52 -10.50 -12.25 -2.35
CA TYR A 52 -9.95 -12.21 -3.70
C TYR A 52 -11.04 -12.30 -4.76
N GLN A 53 -11.93 -13.29 -4.68
CA GLN A 53 -13.02 -13.50 -5.64
C GLN A 53 -13.99 -12.32 -5.72
N LYS A 54 -14.24 -11.66 -4.59
CA LYS A 54 -15.08 -10.47 -4.53
C LYS A 54 -14.47 -9.31 -5.31
N TYR A 55 -13.17 -9.04 -5.11
CA TYR A 55 -12.48 -7.92 -5.76
C TYR A 55 -12.06 -8.19 -7.18
N HIS A 56 -11.71 -9.43 -7.51
CA HIS A 56 -11.39 -9.82 -8.89
C HIS A 56 -12.53 -9.51 -9.88
N LYS A 57 -13.78 -9.65 -9.44
CA LYS A 57 -14.95 -9.29 -10.26
C LYS A 57 -15.03 -7.78 -10.58
N LEU A 58 -14.34 -6.94 -9.84
CA LEU A 58 -14.29 -5.49 -10.09
C LEU A 58 -13.28 -5.12 -11.18
N GLU A 59 -12.47 -6.06 -11.67
CA GLU A 59 -11.53 -5.81 -12.77
C GLU A 59 -12.27 -5.40 -14.06
N ASP A 60 -13.49 -5.88 -14.25
CA ASP A 60 -14.35 -5.50 -15.39
C ASP A 60 -14.73 -4.02 -15.38
N ASP A 61 -14.68 -3.36 -14.21
CA ASP A 61 -14.94 -1.93 -14.05
C ASP A 61 -13.69 -1.07 -14.33
N ILE A 62 -12.56 -1.68 -14.65
CA ILE A 62 -11.30 -0.97 -14.92
C ILE A 62 -11.14 -0.72 -16.40
N HIS A 63 -11.03 0.54 -16.77
CA HIS A 63 -10.86 0.97 -18.15
C HIS A 63 -9.48 1.57 -18.38
N ILE A 64 -8.86 1.23 -19.50
CA ILE A 64 -7.59 1.82 -19.93
C ILE A 64 -7.92 3.07 -20.76
N GLN A 65 -7.46 4.23 -20.31
CA GLN A 65 -7.57 5.49 -21.02
C GLN A 65 -6.21 5.99 -21.46
N THR A 66 -6.06 6.34 -22.73
CA THR A 66 -4.87 7.00 -23.24
C THR A 66 -5.16 8.47 -23.49
N ARG A 67 -4.40 9.35 -22.83
CA ARG A 67 -4.48 10.80 -23.04
C ARG A 67 -3.23 11.28 -23.77
N TYR A 68 -3.46 12.04 -24.82
CA TYR A 68 -2.39 12.68 -25.58
C TYR A 68 -2.22 14.11 -25.10
N LYS A 69 -1.00 14.49 -24.74
CA LYS A 69 -0.67 15.84 -24.30
C LYS A 69 0.38 16.44 -25.26
N ARG A 70 0.09 17.61 -25.80
CA ARG A 70 1.08 18.43 -26.48
C ARG A 70 1.86 19.21 -25.45
N PRO A 71 3.21 19.21 -25.46
CA PRO A 71 3.98 20.11 -24.62
C PRO A 71 3.59 21.56 -24.89
N ALA A 72 3.50 22.37 -23.84
CA ALA A 72 3.16 23.79 -23.98
C ALA A 72 4.23 24.59 -24.77
N ASP A 73 5.49 24.13 -24.75
CA ASP A 73 6.61 24.75 -25.46
C ASP A 73 6.91 24.05 -26.78
N ASN A 74 6.16 24.41 -27.79
CA ASN A 74 6.06 23.72 -29.08
C ASN A 74 7.19 24.11 -30.07
N LYS A 75 8.44 24.12 -29.66
CA LYS A 75 9.54 24.36 -30.61
C LYS A 75 10.08 23.09 -31.29
N LYS A 76 9.77 21.90 -30.78
CA LYS A 76 10.06 20.61 -31.44
C LYS A 76 8.97 19.59 -31.09
N GLY A 77 7.87 19.70 -31.79
CA GLY A 77 6.59 19.02 -31.55
C GLY A 77 6.64 17.52 -31.38
N GLY A 78 6.81 17.04 -30.15
CA GLY A 78 6.49 15.69 -29.77
C GLY A 78 5.09 15.62 -29.12
N ILE A 79 4.30 14.61 -29.49
CA ILE A 79 3.07 14.26 -28.76
C ILE A 79 3.49 13.23 -27.70
N SER A 80 3.26 13.53 -26.44
CA SER A 80 3.38 12.53 -25.38
C SER A 80 2.04 11.83 -25.16
N ALA A 81 2.04 10.50 -25.09
CA ALA A 81 0.90 9.71 -24.70
C ALA A 81 1.11 9.23 -23.26
N ALA A 82 0.11 9.38 -22.43
CA ALA A 82 0.08 8.80 -21.10
C ALA A 82 -1.13 7.88 -20.99
N THR A 83 -0.88 6.66 -20.54
CA THR A 83 -1.92 5.66 -20.30
C THR A 83 -2.30 5.68 -18.84
N PHE A 84 -3.60 5.73 -18.56
CA PHE A 84 -4.16 5.74 -17.22
C PHE A 84 -5.15 4.60 -17.07
N TYR A 85 -5.17 4.02 -15.89
CA TYR A 85 -6.28 3.19 -15.48
C TYR A 85 -7.35 4.09 -14.86
N ALA A 86 -8.59 3.87 -15.22
CA ALA A 86 -9.74 4.58 -14.69
C ALA A 86 -10.82 3.57 -14.29
N SER A 87 -11.53 3.86 -13.21
CA SER A 87 -12.69 3.10 -12.80
C SER A 87 -13.70 4.06 -12.17
N ASP A 88 -14.98 3.71 -12.27
CA ASP A 88 -16.08 4.43 -11.61
C ASP A 88 -16.16 4.07 -10.11
N THR A 89 -15.40 3.06 -9.67
CA THR A 89 -15.39 2.60 -8.28
C THR A 89 -14.01 2.67 -7.65
N LEU A 90 -13.92 3.26 -6.46
CA LEU A 90 -12.68 3.31 -5.69
C LEU A 90 -12.15 1.91 -5.32
N PRO A 91 -12.99 0.92 -4.91
CA PRO A 91 -12.52 -0.42 -4.61
C PRO A 91 -11.79 -1.10 -5.76
N ALA A 92 -12.25 -0.93 -7.01
CA ALA A 92 -11.58 -1.51 -8.18
C ALA A 92 -10.17 -0.92 -8.38
N LEU A 93 -10.00 0.40 -8.19
CA LEU A 93 -8.69 1.04 -8.28
C LEU A 93 -7.75 0.59 -7.16
N LEU A 94 -8.24 0.44 -5.93
CA LEU A 94 -7.45 -0.05 -4.80
C LEU A 94 -7.02 -1.51 -5.02
N PHE A 95 -7.89 -2.35 -5.57
CA PHE A 95 -7.55 -3.72 -5.90
C PHE A 95 -6.51 -3.79 -7.04
N LEU A 96 -6.62 -2.96 -8.06
CA LEU A 96 -5.61 -2.86 -9.12
C LEU A 96 -4.24 -2.49 -8.57
N GLU A 97 -4.16 -1.48 -7.71
CA GLU A 97 -2.92 -1.08 -7.03
C GLU A 97 -2.34 -2.26 -6.23
N PHE A 98 -3.18 -2.95 -5.47
CA PHE A 98 -2.79 -4.14 -4.72
C PHE A 98 -2.22 -5.24 -5.63
N VAL A 99 -2.91 -5.60 -6.72
CA VAL A 99 -2.42 -6.60 -7.69
C VAL A 99 -1.09 -6.17 -8.31
N GLN A 100 -0.92 -4.88 -8.63
CA GLN A 100 0.34 -4.36 -9.15
C GLN A 100 1.49 -4.47 -8.12
N MET A 101 1.21 -4.19 -6.85
CA MET A 101 2.19 -4.35 -5.77
C MET A 101 2.63 -5.81 -5.64
N CYS A 102 1.69 -6.76 -5.66
CA CYS A 102 1.99 -8.19 -5.63
C CYS A 102 2.77 -8.63 -6.88
N SER A 103 2.35 -8.24 -8.08
CA SER A 103 3.00 -8.65 -9.34
C SER A 103 4.43 -8.15 -9.48
N GLN A 104 4.79 -7.08 -8.78
CA GLN A 104 6.14 -6.53 -8.73
C GLN A 104 6.96 -7.05 -7.54
N ASP A 105 6.40 -7.95 -6.74
CA ASP A 105 6.98 -8.46 -5.50
C ASP A 105 7.50 -7.33 -4.59
N LEU A 106 6.72 -6.24 -4.49
CA LEU A 106 7.13 -5.09 -3.68
C LEU A 106 7.20 -5.45 -2.19
N PRO A 107 8.29 -5.09 -1.51
CA PRO A 107 8.35 -5.22 -0.07
C PRO A 107 7.38 -4.22 0.56
N VAL A 108 6.44 -4.70 1.36
CA VAL A 108 5.49 -3.87 2.11
C VAL A 108 5.61 -4.20 3.58
N ALA A 109 5.65 -3.18 4.43
CA ALA A 109 5.73 -3.32 5.88
C ALA A 109 4.67 -2.48 6.58
N VAL A 110 4.39 -2.82 7.84
CA VAL A 110 3.57 -2.00 8.74
C VAL A 110 4.48 -1.08 9.56
N CYS A 111 4.19 0.21 9.57
CA CYS A 111 4.94 1.17 10.37
C CYS A 111 4.71 0.94 11.86
N GLU A 112 5.78 0.75 12.65
CA GLU A 112 5.69 0.51 14.09
C GLU A 112 5.08 1.69 14.88
N SER A 113 5.10 2.91 14.34
CA SER A 113 4.56 4.10 15.00
C SER A 113 3.10 4.39 14.67
N CYS A 114 2.69 4.34 13.40
CA CYS A 114 1.35 4.72 12.97
C CYS A 114 0.50 3.55 12.46
N HIS A 115 1.03 2.33 12.48
CA HIS A 115 0.39 1.08 12.04
C HIS A 115 -0.20 1.14 10.62
N ARG A 116 0.42 1.93 9.72
CA ARG A 116 0.03 2.01 8.31
C ARG A 116 1.02 1.26 7.44
N LEU A 117 0.50 0.69 6.37
CA LEU A 117 1.31 0.06 5.33
C LEU A 117 2.20 1.10 4.65
N PHE A 118 3.43 0.73 4.33
CA PHE A 118 4.36 1.52 3.55
C PHE A 118 5.35 0.62 2.80
N VAL A 119 5.93 1.14 1.73
CA VAL A 119 7.03 0.46 1.01
C VAL A 119 8.34 0.89 1.68
N PRO A 120 9.06 -0.02 2.35
CA PRO A 120 10.31 0.31 3.01
C PRO A 120 11.43 0.55 1.98
N PHE A 121 12.22 1.60 2.17
CA PHE A 121 13.40 1.90 1.33
C PHE A 121 14.60 0.98 1.64
N SER A 122 14.57 0.26 2.74
CA SER A 122 15.55 -0.75 3.12
C SER A 122 14.91 -1.80 4.04
N SER A 123 15.49 -3.00 4.12
CA SER A 123 15.04 -4.07 5.01
C SER A 123 15.07 -3.72 6.51
N ARG A 124 15.75 -2.64 6.89
CA ARG A 124 15.81 -2.16 8.28
C ARG A 124 14.83 -1.03 8.58
N ALA A 125 14.04 -0.60 7.59
CA ALA A 125 13.10 0.50 7.77
C ALA A 125 11.86 0.03 8.55
N LYS A 126 11.72 0.51 9.79
CA LYS A 126 10.61 0.20 10.70
C LYS A 126 9.52 1.27 10.70
N TYR A 127 9.82 2.45 10.18
CA TYR A 127 8.95 3.63 10.20
C TYR A 127 8.78 4.20 8.81
N CYS A 128 7.56 4.63 8.50
CA CYS A 128 7.31 5.36 7.27
C CYS A 128 7.80 6.82 7.38
N GLU A 129 8.04 7.44 6.22
CA GLU A 129 8.47 8.85 6.13
C GLU A 129 7.30 9.84 6.20
N ARG A 130 6.13 9.39 6.63
CA ARG A 130 4.95 10.24 6.71
C ARG A 130 5.15 11.35 7.73
N VAL A 131 4.92 12.58 7.30
CA VAL A 131 4.83 13.75 8.18
C VAL A 131 3.51 13.69 8.95
N LEU A 132 3.57 13.60 10.28
CA LEU A 132 2.41 13.57 11.17
C LEU A 132 2.04 14.98 11.65
N GLU A 133 3.02 15.84 11.82
CA GLU A 133 2.86 17.24 12.22
C GLU A 133 3.36 18.16 11.10
N PRO A 134 2.47 18.68 10.24
CA PRO A 134 2.87 19.50 9.10
C PRO A 134 3.67 20.76 9.49
N GLU A 135 3.36 21.34 10.66
CA GLU A 135 4.00 22.58 11.14
C GLU A 135 5.47 22.37 11.51
N THR A 136 5.81 21.21 12.05
CA THR A 136 7.16 20.89 12.51
C THR A 136 7.93 19.98 11.54
N GLY A 137 7.23 19.40 10.56
CA GLY A 137 7.78 18.37 9.68
C GLY A 137 8.07 17.04 10.39
N THR A 138 7.53 16.83 11.59
CA THR A 138 7.80 15.65 12.43
C THR A 138 7.26 14.39 11.76
N THR A 139 8.15 13.40 11.55
CA THR A 139 7.83 12.11 10.94
C THR A 139 7.56 11.02 11.98
N CYS A 140 7.06 9.86 11.55
CA CYS A 140 6.91 8.68 12.41
C CYS A 140 8.25 8.26 13.05
N LYS A 141 9.34 8.37 12.32
CA LYS A 141 10.69 8.08 12.81
C LYS A 141 11.12 9.03 13.94
N ASP A 142 10.81 10.33 13.79
CA ASP A 142 11.16 11.33 14.80
C ASP A 142 10.38 11.12 16.10
N ILE A 143 9.10 10.74 16.00
CA ILE A 143 8.27 10.41 17.17
C ILE A 143 8.82 9.18 17.87
N ALA A 144 9.16 8.12 17.15
CA ALA A 144 9.73 6.92 17.72
C ALA A 144 11.07 7.19 18.44
N ALA A 145 11.94 8.03 17.85
CA ALA A 145 13.19 8.42 18.46
C ALA A 145 12.99 9.22 19.77
N LYS A 146 12.02 10.16 19.78
CA LYS A 146 11.66 10.93 21.00
C LYS A 146 11.14 10.02 22.10
N LEU A 147 10.32 9.00 21.77
CA LEU A 147 9.77 8.07 22.75
C LEU A 147 10.89 7.18 23.34
N ALA A 148 11.74 6.62 22.50
CA ALA A 148 12.88 5.80 22.93
C ALA A 148 13.80 6.59 23.89
N TYR A 149 14.12 7.84 23.55
CA TYR A 149 14.93 8.69 24.41
C TYR A 149 14.26 8.99 25.78
N ALA A 150 12.94 9.20 25.79
CA ALA A 150 12.19 9.43 27.01
C ALA A 150 12.17 8.18 27.91
N GLU A 151 12.14 6.99 27.35
CA GLU A 151 12.23 5.72 28.10
C GLU A 151 13.62 5.51 28.70
N GLU A 152 14.69 5.77 27.94
CA GLU A 152 16.06 5.71 28.45
C GLU A 152 16.27 6.67 29.63
N LEU A 153 15.74 7.89 29.57
CA LEU A 153 15.82 8.85 30.67
C LEU A 153 15.09 8.38 31.93
N LYS A 154 13.99 7.65 31.79
CA LYS A 154 13.25 7.07 32.92
C LYS A 154 14.05 5.90 33.52
N ALA A 155 14.60 5.03 32.69
CA ALA A 155 15.42 3.89 33.15
C ALA A 155 16.68 4.31 33.90
N ASN A 156 17.32 5.42 33.50
CA ASN A 156 18.52 5.94 34.12
C ASN A 156 18.26 6.71 35.44
N LYS A 157 17.00 6.96 35.81
CA LYS A 157 16.60 7.65 37.05
C LYS A 157 16.09 6.71 38.13
N ALA A 158 15.91 5.43 37.82
CA ALA A 158 15.50 4.35 38.73
C ALA A 158 16.71 3.59 39.27
#